data_b6bc95002eea604d5d032aa8d06742eb
#
_entry.id   b6bc95002eea604d5d032aa8d06742eb
#
_cell.length_a   1.000
_cell.length_b   1.000
_cell.length_c   1.000
_cell.angle_alpha   90.00
_cell.angle_beta   90.00
_cell.angle_gamma   90.00
#
_symmetry.space_group_name_H-M   'P 1'
#
loop_
_entity.id
_entity.type
_entity.pdbx_description
1 polymer ?
#
loop_
_entity_poly.entity_id
_entity_poly.type
_entity_poly.pdbx_seq_one_letter_code
_entity_poly.pdbx_strand_id
1 'polypeptide(L)'
;MKILIKSRKDIERMSQTQFEKHTALISITDSGCEFVTLKYKPDYLLQLDFDDVDNDIFLDEPGHIPTVEERKVLECKYHMLSDEQALQIASFYYDTKDVISTLICQCEHGQSRSAAVAAAIMEFRSRRGISVFAHDDYYPNKVVFRKVLEALKDCIPVCDSNSRNLQNETKNR
;
A
#
# COMPACT_ATOMS: atom_id res chain seq x y z
N MET A 1 -11.29 -5.53 9.70
CA MET A 1 -10.21 -4.53 9.60
C MET A 1 -10.74 -3.30 8.88
N LYS A 2 -10.65 -2.15 9.54
CA LYS A 2 -10.96 -0.81 9.01
C LYS A 2 -9.70 -0.27 8.30
N ILE A 3 -9.85 0.41 7.17
CA ILE A 3 -8.75 1.08 6.47
C ILE A 3 -9.01 2.58 6.50
N LEU A 4 -8.02 3.36 6.91
CA LEU A 4 -8.06 4.81 7.01
C LEU A 4 -6.95 5.41 6.15
N ILE A 5 -7.28 6.50 5.46
CA ILE A 5 -6.35 7.32 4.68
C ILE A 5 -6.14 8.61 5.46
N LYS A 6 -4.88 8.99 5.71
CA LYS A 6 -4.53 10.11 6.57
C LYS A 6 -3.38 10.93 5.99
N SER A 7 -3.39 12.23 6.28
CA SER A 7 -2.25 13.12 6.03
C SER A 7 -1.19 13.01 7.13
N ARG A 8 0.01 13.54 6.89
CA ARG A 8 1.06 13.71 7.91
C ARG A 8 0.54 14.45 9.14
N LYS A 9 -0.14 15.58 8.94
CA LYS A 9 -0.72 16.38 10.02
C LYS A 9 -1.74 15.61 10.87
N ASP A 10 -2.55 14.77 10.22
CA ASP A 10 -3.51 13.94 10.95
C ASP A 10 -2.80 12.93 11.84
N ILE A 11 -1.74 12.28 11.33
CA ILE A 11 -0.98 11.29 12.10
C ILE A 11 -0.21 11.95 13.24
N GLU A 12 0.42 13.10 13.01
CA GLU A 12 1.06 13.86 14.07
C GLU A 12 0.08 14.18 15.20
N ARG A 13 -1.12 14.63 14.87
CA ARG A 13 -2.20 14.91 15.83
C ARG A 13 -2.68 13.64 16.54
N MET A 14 -2.95 12.56 15.80
CA MET A 14 -3.39 11.28 16.35
C MET A 14 -2.34 10.70 17.31
N SER A 15 -1.06 10.85 16.99
CA SER A 15 0.04 10.32 17.80
C SER A 15 0.26 11.06 19.12
N GLN A 16 -0.45 12.18 19.38
CA GLN A 16 -0.39 12.86 20.70
C GLN A 16 -1.03 12.03 21.82
N THR A 17 -1.91 11.10 21.46
CA THR A 17 -2.49 10.07 22.34
C THR A 17 -2.05 8.68 21.86
N GLN A 18 -2.24 7.67 22.71
CA GLN A 18 -1.99 6.29 22.28
C GLN A 18 -2.95 5.89 21.16
N PHE A 19 -2.41 5.19 20.16
CA PHE A 19 -3.25 4.54 19.15
C PHE A 19 -4.13 3.46 19.81
N GLU A 20 -5.28 3.19 19.18
CA GLU A 20 -6.08 2.02 19.57
C GLU A 20 -5.25 0.75 19.38
N LYS A 21 -5.46 -0.24 20.26
CA LYS A 21 -4.81 -1.54 20.13
C LYS A 21 -5.14 -2.19 18.79
N HIS A 22 -4.22 -2.99 18.27
CA HIS A 22 -4.35 -3.66 16.98
C HIS A 22 -4.42 -2.66 15.80
N THR A 23 -3.63 -1.58 15.90
CA THR A 23 -3.46 -0.61 14.82
C THR A 23 -2.13 -0.82 14.11
N ALA A 24 -2.19 -0.86 12.78
CA ALA A 24 -1.02 -0.80 11.91
C ALA A 24 -1.00 0.53 11.13
N LEU A 25 0.20 1.06 10.90
CA LEU A 25 0.45 2.27 10.12
C LEU A 25 1.46 1.98 9.00
N ILE A 26 1.07 2.26 7.76
CA ILE A 26 1.98 2.40 6.62
C ILE A 26 2.19 3.90 6.43
N SER A 27 3.41 4.38 6.72
CA SER A 27 3.78 5.80 6.66
C SER A 27 4.70 6.03 5.46
N ILE A 28 4.27 6.92 4.56
CA ILE A 28 4.97 7.23 3.32
C ILE A 28 5.38 8.70 3.35
N THR A 29 6.65 8.96 3.06
CA THR A 29 7.21 10.32 2.94
C THR A 29 7.84 10.52 1.56
N ASP A 30 8.17 11.76 1.21
CA ASP A 30 8.94 12.06 0.01
C ASP A 30 10.39 11.59 0.18
N SER A 31 11.02 11.21 -0.93
CA SER A 31 12.39 10.72 -0.94
C SER A 31 13.35 11.72 -0.27
N GLY A 32 14.16 11.21 0.64
CA GLY A 32 15.15 12.02 1.38
C GLY A 32 14.55 12.95 2.45
N CYS A 33 13.23 12.92 2.69
CA CYS A 33 12.59 13.67 3.75
C CYS A 33 12.48 12.85 5.05
N GLU A 34 12.37 13.54 6.18
CA GLU A 34 12.18 12.89 7.47
C GLU A 34 10.79 12.24 7.58
N PHE A 35 10.72 11.05 8.17
CA PHE A 35 9.46 10.42 8.50
C PHE A 35 8.64 11.23 9.50
N VAL A 36 7.33 10.97 9.52
CA VAL A 36 6.43 11.59 10.49
C VAL A 36 6.90 11.30 11.94
N THR A 37 6.95 12.35 12.75
CA THR A 37 7.31 12.22 14.15
C THR A 37 6.11 11.72 14.95
N LEU A 38 6.28 10.56 15.61
CA LEU A 38 5.24 9.93 16.41
C LEU A 38 5.60 10.02 17.90
N LYS A 39 4.76 10.70 18.69
CA LYS A 39 4.89 10.72 20.15
C LYS A 39 4.58 9.34 20.74
N TYR A 40 3.49 8.72 20.31
CA TYR A 40 3.16 7.33 20.57
C TYR A 40 3.14 6.55 19.27
N LYS A 41 3.65 5.33 19.28
CA LYS A 41 3.71 4.46 18.08
C LYS A 41 2.51 3.52 18.06
N PRO A 42 1.99 3.14 16.88
CA PRO A 42 1.05 2.04 16.73
C PRO A 42 1.72 0.70 17.01
N ASP A 43 0.95 -0.38 17.12
CA ASP A 43 1.48 -1.73 17.37
C ASP A 43 2.37 -2.22 16.22
N TYR A 44 2.04 -1.83 14.98
CA TYR A 44 2.78 -2.19 13.77
C TYR A 44 3.04 -0.95 12.93
N LEU A 45 4.28 -0.77 12.49
CA LEU A 45 4.71 0.40 11.72
C LEU A 45 5.60 -0.03 10.55
N LEU A 46 5.22 0.36 9.34
CA LEU A 46 6.05 0.32 8.14
C LEU A 46 6.30 1.75 7.68
N GLN A 47 7.57 2.12 7.46
CA GLN A 47 7.96 3.43 6.96
C GLN A 47 8.67 3.27 5.62
N LEU A 48 8.22 4.03 4.62
CA LEU A 48 8.74 4.01 3.25
C LEU A 48 8.92 5.44 2.75
N ASP A 49 9.93 5.66 1.94
CA ASP A 49 10.18 6.92 1.25
C ASP A 49 10.18 6.71 -0.25
N PHE A 50 9.34 7.44 -0.94
CA PHE A 50 9.30 7.53 -2.40
C PHE A 50 8.44 8.71 -2.85
N ASP A 51 8.74 9.22 -4.05
CA ASP A 51 8.11 10.41 -4.60
C ASP A 51 6.71 10.12 -5.17
N ASP A 52 5.85 11.15 -5.13
CA ASP A 52 4.49 11.07 -5.68
C ASP A 52 4.49 11.38 -7.18
N VAL A 53 4.96 10.42 -7.97
CA VAL A 53 5.03 10.53 -9.42
C VAL A 53 4.07 9.55 -10.07
N ASP A 54 3.16 10.05 -10.90
CA ASP A 54 2.24 9.24 -11.72
C ASP A 54 2.52 9.49 -13.22
N ASN A 55 1.93 8.69 -14.08
CA ASN A 55 1.96 8.86 -15.53
C ASN A 55 1.36 10.20 -15.98
N ASP A 56 0.56 10.82 -15.13
CA ASP A 56 -0.07 12.12 -15.37
C ASP A 56 0.96 13.28 -15.49
N ILE A 57 2.25 13.04 -15.24
CA ILE A 57 3.33 13.99 -15.50
C ILE A 57 3.44 14.37 -17.01
N PHE A 58 2.83 13.57 -17.88
CA PHE A 58 2.76 13.81 -19.33
C PHE A 58 1.41 14.42 -19.77
N LEU A 59 0.65 15.02 -18.85
CA LEU A 59 -0.70 15.57 -19.13
C LEU A 59 -0.73 16.75 -20.10
N ASP A 60 0.42 17.33 -20.50
CA ASP A 60 0.48 18.29 -21.61
C ASP A 60 0.00 17.66 -22.94
N GLU A 61 -0.05 16.32 -23.02
CA GLU A 61 -0.61 15.55 -24.12
C GLU A 61 -1.74 14.63 -23.61
N PRO A 62 -3.01 15.05 -23.67
CA PRO A 62 -4.13 14.23 -23.22
C PRO A 62 -4.17 12.86 -23.89
N GLY A 63 -4.14 11.79 -23.10
CA GLY A 63 -4.16 10.42 -23.59
C GLY A 63 -2.77 9.83 -23.90
N HIS A 64 -1.67 10.56 -23.66
CA HIS A 64 -0.33 10.01 -23.80
C HIS A 64 -0.12 8.82 -22.84
N ILE A 65 0.29 7.69 -23.41
CA ILE A 65 0.73 6.52 -22.64
C ILE A 65 2.25 6.49 -22.69
N PRO A 66 2.96 6.69 -21.56
CA PRO A 66 4.42 6.73 -21.56
C PRO A 66 5.03 5.50 -22.19
N THR A 67 5.98 5.70 -23.07
CA THR A 67 6.83 4.63 -23.63
C THR A 67 7.71 4.01 -22.54
N VAL A 68 8.34 2.87 -22.85
CA VAL A 68 9.28 2.22 -21.92
C VAL A 68 10.47 3.13 -21.60
N GLU A 69 10.94 3.87 -22.60
CA GLU A 69 12.07 4.80 -22.48
C GLU A 69 11.73 5.99 -21.59
N GLU A 70 10.54 6.59 -21.76
CA GLU A 70 10.06 7.70 -20.93
C GLU A 70 9.88 7.28 -19.47
N ARG A 71 9.36 6.08 -19.22
CA ARG A 71 9.27 5.52 -17.85
C ARG A 71 10.64 5.36 -17.20
N LYS A 72 11.63 4.87 -17.93
CA LYS A 72 13.02 4.76 -17.45
C LYS A 72 13.60 6.13 -17.09
N VAL A 73 13.32 7.16 -17.89
CA VAL A 73 13.75 8.53 -17.59
C VAL A 73 13.12 9.03 -16.31
N LEU A 74 11.83 8.75 -16.07
CA LEU A 74 11.16 9.11 -14.83
C LEU A 74 11.75 8.35 -13.63
N GLU A 75 11.97 7.05 -13.77
CA GLU A 75 12.59 6.23 -12.73
C GLU A 75 14.02 6.69 -12.38
N CYS A 76 14.76 7.23 -13.34
CA CYS A 76 16.06 7.84 -13.09
C CYS A 76 15.99 9.22 -12.44
N LYS A 77 14.93 9.98 -12.72
CA LYS A 77 14.77 11.36 -12.23
C LYS A 77 14.13 11.43 -10.85
N TYR A 78 13.23 10.52 -10.55
CA TYR A 78 12.46 10.47 -9.33
C TYR A 78 12.63 9.13 -8.62
N HIS A 79 12.66 9.15 -7.31
CA HIS A 79 12.65 7.94 -6.49
C HIS A 79 11.21 7.41 -6.37
N MET A 80 10.75 6.77 -7.43
CA MET A 80 9.41 6.18 -7.48
C MET A 80 9.34 4.91 -6.61
N LEU A 81 8.11 4.49 -6.24
CA LEU A 81 7.91 3.21 -5.53
C LEU A 81 8.61 2.07 -6.29
N SER A 82 9.58 1.43 -5.65
CA SER A 82 10.25 0.25 -6.21
C SER A 82 9.41 -1.03 -6.04
N ASP A 83 9.77 -2.09 -6.77
CA ASP A 83 9.10 -3.38 -6.63
C ASP A 83 9.38 -4.00 -5.26
N GLU A 84 10.58 -3.80 -4.70
CA GLU A 84 10.94 -4.21 -3.35
C GLU A 84 10.11 -3.50 -2.29
N GLN A 85 9.87 -2.20 -2.43
CA GLN A 85 9.01 -1.45 -1.52
C GLN A 85 7.54 -1.89 -1.63
N ALA A 86 7.06 -2.20 -2.84
CA ALA A 86 5.73 -2.77 -3.03
C ALA A 86 5.58 -4.15 -2.37
N LEU A 87 6.62 -4.99 -2.45
CA LEU A 87 6.68 -6.27 -1.74
C LEU A 87 6.73 -6.09 -0.21
N GLN A 88 7.43 -5.05 0.30
CA GLN A 88 7.40 -4.73 1.73
C GLN A 88 5.99 -4.36 2.21
N ILE A 89 5.23 -3.59 1.42
CA ILE A 89 3.83 -3.29 1.73
C ILE A 89 2.99 -4.57 1.75
N ALA A 90 3.16 -5.45 0.75
CA ALA A 90 2.44 -6.70 0.67
C ALA A 90 2.76 -7.62 1.86
N SER A 91 4.04 -7.82 2.17
CA SER A 91 4.47 -8.63 3.32
C SER A 91 3.92 -8.08 4.64
N PHE A 92 4.05 -6.76 4.86
CA PHE A 92 3.51 -6.11 6.04
C PHE A 92 2.00 -6.32 6.19
N TYR A 93 1.25 -6.25 5.09
CA TYR A 93 -0.17 -6.55 5.10
C TYR A 93 -0.45 -8.02 5.47
N TYR A 94 0.28 -8.98 4.89
CA TYR A 94 0.09 -10.41 5.20
C TYR A 94 0.44 -10.74 6.64
N ASP A 95 1.50 -10.14 7.19
CA ASP A 95 1.95 -10.37 8.56
C ASP A 95 0.98 -9.80 9.61
N THR A 96 0.22 -8.77 9.24
CA THR A 96 -0.61 -8.04 10.20
C THR A 96 -2.12 -8.23 10.02
N LYS A 97 -2.61 -8.59 8.83
CA LYS A 97 -4.04 -8.61 8.44
C LYS A 97 -4.98 -9.36 9.38
N ASP A 98 -4.47 -10.40 10.05
CA ASP A 98 -5.27 -11.28 10.91
C ASP A 98 -5.26 -10.85 12.38
N VAL A 99 -4.35 -9.94 12.75
CA VAL A 99 -4.18 -9.47 14.13
C VAL A 99 -4.57 -8.00 14.35
N ILE A 100 -4.72 -7.22 13.26
CA ILE A 100 -5.11 -5.80 13.35
C ILE A 100 -6.60 -5.59 13.14
N SER A 101 -7.14 -4.60 13.86
CA SER A 101 -8.49 -4.07 13.65
C SER A 101 -8.49 -2.87 12.70
N THR A 102 -7.40 -2.08 12.69
CA THR A 102 -7.28 -0.85 11.91
C THR A 102 -5.95 -0.80 11.19
N LEU A 103 -5.99 -0.54 9.88
CA LEU A 103 -4.85 -0.19 9.05
C LEU A 103 -4.95 1.28 8.65
N ILE A 104 -3.90 2.05 8.91
CA ILE A 104 -3.80 3.45 8.51
C ILE A 104 -2.76 3.53 7.39
N CYS A 105 -3.12 4.13 6.26
CA CYS A 105 -2.20 4.51 5.20
C CYS A 105 -2.02 6.03 5.25
N GLN A 106 -0.78 6.51 5.37
CA GLN A 106 -0.47 7.92 5.47
C GLN A 106 0.56 8.32 4.42
N CYS A 107 0.38 9.50 3.82
CA CYS A 107 1.39 10.22 3.06
C CYS A 107 1.32 11.72 3.42
N GLU A 108 2.06 12.58 2.72
CA GLU A 108 2.13 14.00 3.07
C GLU A 108 0.75 14.65 3.14
N HIS A 109 -0.04 14.54 2.09
CA HIS A 109 -1.38 15.15 2.00
C HIS A 109 -2.54 14.20 2.32
N GLY A 110 -2.31 12.89 2.34
CA GLY A 110 -3.38 11.91 2.56
C GLY A 110 -4.32 11.73 1.36
N GLN A 111 -3.89 12.06 0.14
CA GLN A 111 -4.75 12.09 -1.04
C GLN A 111 -4.30 11.17 -2.17
N SER A 112 -2.99 11.01 -2.38
CA SER A 112 -2.44 10.30 -3.54
C SER A 112 -1.82 8.96 -3.17
N ARG A 113 -0.55 8.90 -2.71
CA ARG A 113 0.19 7.65 -2.38
C ARG A 113 -0.51 6.79 -1.34
N SER A 114 -0.92 7.38 -0.22
CA SER A 114 -1.66 6.66 0.84
C SER A 114 -3.02 6.17 0.37
N ALA A 115 -3.71 6.97 -0.45
CA ALA A 115 -4.98 6.57 -1.06
C ALA A 115 -4.78 5.42 -2.05
N ALA A 116 -3.69 5.42 -2.82
CA ALA A 116 -3.35 4.34 -3.75
C ALA A 116 -3.06 3.01 -3.02
N VAL A 117 -2.27 3.05 -1.95
CA VAL A 117 -1.99 1.86 -1.12
C VAL A 117 -3.27 1.34 -0.48
N ALA A 118 -4.10 2.21 0.10
CA ALA A 118 -5.38 1.84 0.68
C ALA A 118 -6.32 1.21 -0.36
N ALA A 119 -6.43 1.83 -1.55
CA ALA A 119 -7.24 1.32 -2.66
C ALA A 119 -6.77 -0.07 -3.12
N ALA A 120 -5.45 -0.29 -3.25
CA ALA A 120 -4.88 -1.58 -3.65
C ALA A 120 -5.22 -2.69 -2.63
N ILE A 121 -5.07 -2.42 -1.34
CA ILE A 121 -5.42 -3.38 -0.28
C ILE A 121 -6.94 -3.63 -0.23
N MET A 122 -7.77 -2.60 -0.39
CA MET A 122 -9.23 -2.73 -0.45
C MET A 122 -9.67 -3.54 -1.69
N GLU A 123 -9.01 -3.32 -2.85
CA GLU A 123 -9.29 -4.07 -4.07
C GLU A 123 -8.91 -5.54 -3.91
N PHE A 124 -7.71 -5.81 -3.41
CA PHE A 124 -7.24 -7.16 -3.17
C PHE A 124 -8.14 -7.92 -2.20
N ARG A 125 -8.51 -7.29 -1.09
CA ARG A 125 -9.28 -7.93 0.00
C ARG A 125 -10.76 -8.16 -0.34
N SER A 126 -11.40 -7.21 -1.02
CA SER A 126 -12.87 -7.17 -1.11
C SER A 126 -13.41 -6.61 -2.43
N ARG A 127 -12.57 -6.39 -3.43
CA ARG A 127 -12.94 -5.79 -4.73
C ARG A 127 -13.59 -4.40 -4.61
N ARG A 128 -13.17 -3.62 -3.61
CA ARG A 128 -13.73 -2.31 -3.31
C ARG A 128 -12.77 -1.15 -3.50
N GLY A 129 -11.62 -1.36 -4.14
CA GLY A 129 -10.64 -0.30 -4.39
C GLY A 129 -11.20 0.88 -5.17
N ILE A 130 -12.13 0.61 -6.09
CA ILE A 130 -12.79 1.65 -6.89
C ILE A 130 -13.48 2.72 -6.04
N SER A 131 -13.93 2.42 -4.82
CA SER A 131 -14.58 3.38 -3.94
C SER A 131 -13.65 4.52 -3.51
N VAL A 132 -12.33 4.28 -3.48
CA VAL A 132 -11.34 5.31 -3.17
C VAL A 132 -11.15 6.23 -4.39
N PHE A 133 -11.11 5.67 -5.60
CA PHE A 133 -11.02 6.46 -6.84
C PHE A 133 -12.27 7.30 -7.12
N ALA A 134 -13.42 6.86 -6.64
CA ALA A 134 -14.69 7.56 -6.83
C ALA A 134 -14.97 8.61 -5.74
N HIS A 135 -14.07 8.79 -4.78
CA HIS A 135 -14.23 9.75 -3.69
C HIS A 135 -13.54 11.07 -4.03
N ASP A 136 -14.26 12.17 -3.95
CA ASP A 136 -13.80 13.51 -4.39
C ASP A 136 -12.54 14.02 -3.66
N ASP A 137 -12.27 13.53 -2.44
CA ASP A 137 -11.11 13.96 -1.66
C ASP A 137 -9.81 13.22 -2.04
N TYR A 138 -9.88 12.19 -2.90
CA TYR A 138 -8.73 11.35 -3.21
C TYR A 138 -8.40 11.35 -4.69
N TYR A 139 -7.08 11.36 -4.98
CA TYR A 139 -6.51 11.24 -6.32
C TYR A 139 -5.44 10.13 -6.31
N PRO A 140 -5.85 8.84 -6.16
CA PRO A 140 -4.90 7.76 -5.96
C PRO A 140 -3.90 7.64 -7.10
N ASN A 141 -2.60 7.65 -6.78
CA ASN A 141 -1.51 7.44 -7.72
C ASN A 141 -1.64 6.06 -8.38
N LYS A 142 -1.84 6.05 -9.70
CA LYS A 142 -2.16 4.82 -10.46
C LYS A 142 -0.97 3.87 -10.55
N VAL A 143 0.26 4.39 -10.57
CA VAL A 143 1.49 3.59 -10.58
C VAL A 143 1.63 2.85 -9.24
N VAL A 144 1.48 3.56 -8.13
CA VAL A 144 1.52 2.98 -6.78
C VAL A 144 0.43 1.94 -6.60
N PHE A 145 -0.82 2.26 -6.97
CA PHE A 145 -1.95 1.32 -6.91
C PHE A 145 -1.65 0.01 -7.62
N ARG A 146 -1.17 0.09 -8.88
CA ARG A 146 -0.88 -1.08 -9.69
C ARG A 146 0.23 -1.94 -9.09
N LYS A 147 1.39 -1.34 -8.75
CA LYS A 147 2.53 -2.06 -8.17
C LYS A 147 2.18 -2.76 -6.86
N VAL A 148 1.47 -2.07 -5.96
CA VAL A 148 1.04 -2.67 -4.68
C VAL A 148 0.02 -3.79 -4.91
N LEU A 149 -0.93 -3.62 -5.82
CA LEU A 149 -1.92 -4.67 -6.12
C LEU A 149 -1.27 -5.91 -6.75
N GLU A 150 -0.29 -5.74 -7.62
CA GLU A 150 0.50 -6.83 -8.21
C GLU A 150 1.29 -7.55 -7.11
N ALA A 151 2.04 -6.83 -6.27
CA ALA A 151 2.77 -7.40 -5.16
C ALA A 151 1.89 -8.17 -4.17
N LEU A 152 0.69 -7.68 -3.86
CA LEU A 152 -0.28 -8.37 -3.02
C LEU A 152 -0.75 -9.70 -3.62
N LYS A 153 -0.87 -9.79 -4.95
CA LYS A 153 -1.24 -11.03 -5.65
C LYS A 153 -0.09 -12.02 -5.69
N ASP A 154 1.13 -11.54 -5.87
CA ASP A 154 2.32 -12.40 -5.98
C ASP A 154 2.78 -12.93 -4.60
N CYS A 155 2.54 -12.18 -3.53
CA CYS A 155 2.83 -12.60 -2.15
C CYS A 155 1.79 -13.56 -1.55
N ILE A 156 0.81 -14.06 -2.31
CA ILE A 156 -0.12 -15.08 -1.78
C ILE A 156 0.72 -16.27 -1.31
N PRO A 157 0.74 -16.63 0.00
CA PRO A 157 1.42 -17.82 0.46
C PRO A 157 0.85 -19.00 -0.34
N VAL A 158 1.70 -19.75 -1.02
CA VAL A 158 1.30 -21.00 -1.64
C VAL A 158 0.88 -21.90 -0.46
N CYS A 159 -0.43 -21.94 -0.19
CA CYS A 159 -0.97 -22.94 0.71
C CYS A 159 -0.56 -24.28 0.14
N ASP A 160 0.25 -25.04 0.88
CA ASP A 160 0.69 -26.38 0.51
C ASP A 160 -0.53 -27.20 0.09
N SER A 161 -0.71 -27.35 -1.23
CA SER A 161 -1.73 -28.22 -1.83
C SER A 161 -1.42 -29.70 -1.59
N ASN A 162 -0.38 -30.02 -0.79
CA ASN A 162 0.03 -31.38 -0.47
C ASN A 162 -0.74 -32.06 0.69
N SER A 163 -1.64 -31.34 1.39
CA SER A 163 -2.39 -31.97 2.50
C SER A 163 -3.63 -32.76 2.07
N ARG A 164 -3.98 -32.78 0.80
CA ARG A 164 -5.19 -33.49 0.31
C ARG A 164 -4.94 -34.90 -0.25
N ASN A 165 -3.69 -35.32 -0.43
CA ASN A 165 -3.41 -36.64 -1.04
C ASN A 165 -3.04 -37.75 -0.05
N LEU A 166 -3.03 -37.48 1.26
CA LEU A 166 -2.65 -38.50 2.28
C LEU A 166 -3.84 -39.21 2.94
N GLN A 167 -5.09 -38.90 2.54
CA GLN A 167 -6.28 -39.56 3.16
C GLN A 167 -6.97 -40.60 2.29
N ASN A 168 -6.50 -40.86 1.06
CA ASN A 168 -7.13 -41.83 0.17
C ASN A 168 -6.41 -43.17 0.03
N GLU A 169 -5.28 -43.43 0.70
CA GLU A 169 -4.55 -44.70 0.60
C GLU A 169 -4.79 -45.70 1.75
N THR A 170 -5.67 -45.40 2.72
CA THR A 170 -5.92 -46.33 3.86
C THR A 170 -7.31 -46.97 3.85
N LYS A 171 -7.97 -47.02 2.72
CA LYS A 171 -9.29 -47.74 2.62
C LYS A 171 -9.34 -48.85 1.59
N ASN A 172 -8.23 -49.52 1.32
CA ASN A 172 -8.26 -50.79 0.58
C ASN A 172 -7.15 -51.71 1.10
N ARG A 173 -7.40 -52.33 2.25
CA ARG A 173 -6.85 -53.63 2.67
C ARG A 173 -7.81 -54.27 3.64
#